data_28f36903d857b80be4bc4f9e1e93350d
#
_entry.id   28f36903d857b80be4bc4f9e1e93350d
#
_cell.length_a   1.000
_cell.length_b   1.000
_cell.length_c   1.000
_cell.angle_alpha   90.00
_cell.angle_beta   90.00
_cell.angle_gamma   90.00
#
_symmetry.space_group_name_H-M   'P 1'
#
loop_
_entity.id
_entity.type
_entity.pdbx_description
1 polymer ?
#
loop_
_entity_poly.entity_id
_entity_poly.type
_entity_poly.pdbx_seq_one_letter_code
_entity_poly.pdbx_strand_id
1 'polypeptide(L)'
;MNIIEIKSVPEPKILKELHALNQDNVPALGSLSTESELEELIKLSDTSMYILSNDEIIGFLVCFRERSTYHSPNYRFFNDNESEFIYVDRIAIKQNNINKGLGSRLYDKLYKLARLKQLPICCEVNTIPINQISLNFHYKNNFKSVGEYDFDDHSVVYLKKEDHYLNKQQL
;
A
#
# COMPACT_ATOMS: atom_id res chain seq x y z
N MET A 1 -7.38 19.01 -6.38
CA MET A 1 -6.81 17.70 -6.10
C MET A 1 -7.06 17.32 -4.65
N ASN A 2 -7.85 16.28 -4.42
CA ASN A 2 -8.30 15.84 -3.09
C ASN A 2 -7.95 14.36 -2.87
N ILE A 3 -7.61 14.00 -1.62
CA ILE A 3 -7.53 12.60 -1.20
C ILE A 3 -8.86 12.24 -0.55
N ILE A 4 -9.50 11.20 -1.07
CA ILE A 4 -10.82 10.73 -0.65
C ILE A 4 -10.65 9.36 -0.02
N GLU A 5 -11.13 9.20 1.20
CA GLU A 5 -11.16 7.92 1.91
C GLU A 5 -12.35 7.08 1.42
N ILE A 6 -12.12 5.80 1.15
CA ILE A 6 -13.15 4.85 0.74
C ILE A 6 -13.74 4.22 2.01
N LYS A 7 -14.95 4.63 2.37
CA LYS A 7 -15.65 4.16 3.59
C LYS A 7 -16.67 3.05 3.31
N SER A 8 -16.98 2.82 2.05
CA SER A 8 -17.92 1.79 1.58
C SER A 8 -17.51 1.39 0.16
N VAL A 9 -18.13 0.34 -0.35
CA VAL A 9 -17.91 -0.08 -1.75
C VAL A 9 -18.09 1.12 -2.68
N PRO A 10 -17.09 1.43 -3.53
CA PRO A 10 -17.19 2.53 -4.46
C PRO A 10 -18.28 2.30 -5.51
N GLU A 11 -18.81 3.39 -6.05
CA GLU A 11 -19.68 3.32 -7.22
C GLU A 11 -18.98 2.62 -8.40
N PRO A 12 -19.72 1.92 -9.29
CA PRO A 12 -19.14 1.15 -10.40
C PRO A 12 -18.15 1.95 -11.26
N LYS A 13 -18.42 3.23 -11.50
CA LYS A 13 -17.52 4.11 -12.26
C LYS A 13 -16.17 4.27 -11.55
N ILE A 14 -16.18 4.53 -10.25
CA ILE A 14 -14.98 4.70 -9.42
C ILE A 14 -14.21 3.39 -9.37
N LEU A 15 -14.90 2.27 -9.13
CA LEU A 15 -14.29 0.95 -9.06
C LEU A 15 -13.58 0.59 -10.37
N LYS A 16 -14.21 0.87 -11.51
CA LYS A 16 -13.63 0.65 -12.84
C LYS A 16 -12.37 1.47 -13.07
N GLU A 17 -12.35 2.75 -12.67
CA GLU A 17 -11.18 3.61 -12.79
C GLU A 17 -10.02 3.14 -11.88
N LEU A 18 -10.34 2.73 -10.65
CA LEU A 18 -9.36 2.15 -9.71
C LEU A 18 -8.76 0.84 -10.25
N HIS A 19 -9.60 -0.04 -10.79
CA HIS A 19 -9.16 -1.29 -11.40
C HIS A 19 -8.28 -1.05 -12.62
N ALA A 20 -8.66 -0.14 -13.52
CA ALA A 20 -7.83 0.23 -14.67
C ALA A 20 -6.45 0.75 -14.21
N LEU A 21 -6.42 1.61 -13.19
CA LEU A 21 -5.18 2.12 -12.63
C LEU A 21 -4.33 1.02 -11.98
N ASN A 22 -4.94 0.01 -11.36
CA ASN A 22 -4.22 -1.17 -10.88
C ASN A 22 -3.53 -1.90 -12.03
N GLN A 23 -4.27 -2.20 -13.09
CA GLN A 23 -3.75 -2.95 -14.24
C GLN A 23 -2.64 -2.20 -14.99
N ASP A 24 -2.70 -0.87 -15.05
CA ASP A 24 -1.63 -0.03 -15.62
C ASP A 24 -0.33 -0.08 -14.80
N ASN A 25 -0.37 -0.59 -13.56
CA ASN A 25 0.80 -0.71 -12.67
C ASN A 25 1.28 -2.18 -12.49
N VAL A 26 0.77 -3.13 -13.26
CA VAL A 26 1.31 -4.50 -13.32
C VAL A 26 2.64 -4.49 -14.09
N PRO A 27 3.69 -5.22 -13.68
CA PRO A 27 3.76 -6.21 -12.60
C PRO A 27 4.16 -5.66 -11.23
N ALA A 28 4.34 -4.35 -11.07
CA ALA A 28 4.70 -3.78 -9.76
C ALA A 28 3.60 -3.99 -8.71
N LEU A 29 2.35 -4.08 -9.17
CA LEU A 29 1.21 -4.56 -8.38
C LEU A 29 0.76 -5.92 -8.93
N GLY A 30 0.18 -6.75 -8.06
CA GLY A 30 -0.49 -7.97 -8.47
C GLY A 30 -1.66 -7.65 -9.41
N SER A 31 -1.75 -8.40 -10.53
CA SER A 31 -2.88 -8.30 -11.47
C SER A 31 -4.18 -8.74 -10.81
N LEU A 32 -5.27 -8.06 -11.16
CA LEU A 32 -6.63 -8.41 -10.77
C LEU A 32 -7.44 -8.66 -12.05
N SER A 33 -8.00 -9.85 -12.19
CA SER A 33 -8.69 -10.23 -13.43
C SER A 33 -9.99 -9.46 -13.63
N THR A 34 -10.62 -9.03 -12.55
CA THR A 34 -11.93 -8.36 -12.57
C THR A 34 -12.01 -7.20 -11.58
N GLU A 35 -12.93 -6.28 -11.82
CA GLU A 35 -13.28 -5.20 -10.89
C GLU A 35 -13.80 -5.76 -9.55
N SER A 36 -14.48 -6.91 -9.58
CA SER A 36 -15.00 -7.59 -8.40
C SER A 36 -13.88 -8.04 -7.44
N GLU A 37 -12.72 -8.46 -7.97
CA GLU A 37 -11.56 -8.79 -7.13
C GLU A 37 -11.04 -7.55 -6.38
N LEU A 38 -10.99 -6.40 -7.04
CA LEU A 38 -10.62 -5.14 -6.37
C LEU A 38 -11.68 -4.72 -5.34
N GLU A 39 -12.96 -4.90 -5.66
CA GLU A 39 -14.05 -4.64 -4.73
C GLU A 39 -13.91 -5.46 -3.44
N GLU A 40 -13.61 -6.76 -3.56
CA GLU A 40 -13.37 -7.63 -2.41
C GLU A 40 -12.16 -7.19 -1.58
N LEU A 41 -11.06 -6.80 -2.22
CA LEU A 41 -9.91 -6.24 -1.51
C LEU A 41 -10.28 -4.97 -0.74
N ILE A 42 -11.05 -4.08 -1.33
CA ILE A 42 -11.52 -2.86 -0.67
C ILE A 42 -12.44 -3.19 0.52
N LYS A 43 -13.33 -4.16 0.38
CA LYS A 43 -14.19 -4.63 1.49
C LYS A 43 -13.42 -5.20 2.66
N LEU A 44 -12.35 -5.94 2.39
CA LEU A 44 -11.47 -6.52 3.41
C LEU A 44 -10.50 -5.51 4.02
N SER A 45 -10.24 -4.39 3.37
CA SER A 45 -9.26 -3.41 3.81
C SER A 45 -9.70 -2.65 5.06
N ASP A 46 -8.73 -2.30 5.92
CA ASP A 46 -8.95 -1.35 7.04
C ASP A 46 -8.94 0.09 6.54
N THR A 47 -8.08 0.38 5.60
CA THR A 47 -7.89 1.75 5.07
C THR A 47 -7.68 1.69 3.56
N SER A 48 -8.56 2.37 2.84
CA SER A 48 -8.43 2.57 1.40
C SER A 48 -8.72 4.02 1.06
N MET A 49 -7.96 4.57 0.11
CA MET A 49 -8.15 5.95 -0.34
C MET A 49 -7.69 6.15 -1.78
N TYR A 50 -8.21 7.16 -2.46
CA TYR A 50 -7.76 7.56 -3.79
C TYR A 50 -7.56 9.06 -3.91
N ILE A 51 -6.79 9.47 -4.92
CA ILE A 51 -6.55 10.87 -5.27
C ILE A 51 -7.43 11.22 -6.48
N LEU A 52 -8.33 12.18 -6.29
CA LEU A 52 -9.14 12.76 -7.36
C LEU A 52 -8.57 14.11 -7.77
N SER A 53 -8.37 14.32 -9.06
CA SER A 53 -7.90 15.58 -9.64
C SER A 53 -8.59 15.82 -10.98
N ASN A 54 -9.31 16.94 -11.13
CA ASN A 54 -10.06 17.28 -12.36
C ASN A 54 -10.97 16.12 -12.83
N ASP A 55 -11.75 15.56 -11.89
CA ASP A 55 -12.66 14.44 -12.10
C ASP A 55 -12.00 13.13 -12.58
N GLU A 56 -10.69 13.01 -12.44
CA GLU A 56 -9.90 11.82 -12.78
C GLU A 56 -9.22 11.24 -11.54
N ILE A 57 -9.23 9.90 -11.40
CA ILE A 57 -8.46 9.19 -10.38
C ILE A 57 -7.02 9.03 -10.85
N ILE A 58 -6.09 9.62 -10.10
CA ILE A 58 -4.66 9.66 -10.44
C ILE A 58 -3.76 8.90 -9.48
N GLY A 59 -4.31 8.28 -8.46
CA GLY A 59 -3.61 7.43 -7.51
C GLY A 59 -4.57 6.80 -6.52
N PHE A 60 -4.17 5.66 -5.94
CA PHE A 60 -4.91 5.03 -4.84
C PHE A 60 -4.00 4.21 -3.94
N LEU A 61 -4.51 3.85 -2.77
CA LEU A 61 -3.86 3.08 -1.73
C LEU A 61 -4.88 2.11 -1.12
N VAL A 62 -4.46 0.85 -0.86
CA VAL A 62 -5.24 -0.15 -0.11
C VAL A 62 -4.36 -0.76 0.96
N CYS A 63 -4.84 -0.76 2.21
CA CYS A 63 -4.11 -1.27 3.36
C CYS A 63 -4.96 -2.23 4.17
N PHE A 64 -4.29 -3.23 4.75
CA PHE A 64 -4.88 -4.20 5.68
C PHE A 64 -4.31 -4.03 7.09
N ARG A 65 -5.05 -4.52 8.06
CA ARG A 65 -4.60 -4.69 9.44
C ARG A 65 -4.31 -6.17 9.71
N GLU A 66 -3.66 -6.42 10.83
CA GLU A 66 -3.47 -7.77 11.36
C GLU A 66 -4.81 -8.53 11.46
N ARG A 67 -4.75 -9.86 11.36
CA ARG A 67 -5.91 -10.78 11.45
C ARG A 67 -6.97 -10.59 10.37
N SER A 68 -6.63 -9.88 9.27
CA SER A 68 -7.50 -9.87 8.09
C SER A 68 -7.58 -11.27 7.48
N THR A 69 -8.73 -11.60 6.90
CA THR A 69 -8.90 -12.82 6.10
C THR A 69 -8.31 -12.71 4.69
N TYR A 70 -7.50 -11.68 4.46
CA TYR A 70 -6.79 -11.50 3.20
C TYR A 70 -5.75 -12.59 2.98
N HIS A 71 -5.84 -13.27 1.83
CA HIS A 71 -4.97 -14.37 1.46
C HIS A 71 -3.86 -13.89 0.52
N SER A 72 -2.75 -13.45 1.09
CA SER A 72 -1.52 -13.14 0.35
C SER A 72 -0.33 -13.71 1.12
N PRO A 73 0.63 -14.38 0.45
CA PRO A 73 1.86 -14.84 1.10
C PRO A 73 2.64 -13.68 1.73
N ASN A 74 2.69 -12.52 1.07
CA ASN A 74 3.38 -11.33 1.56
C ASN A 74 2.70 -10.77 2.81
N TYR A 75 1.37 -10.64 2.80
CA TYR A 75 0.61 -10.26 3.99
C TYR A 75 0.81 -11.24 5.14
N ARG A 76 0.80 -12.55 4.86
CA ARG A 76 1.00 -13.59 5.87
C ARG A 76 2.34 -13.46 6.58
N PHE A 77 3.42 -13.13 5.85
CA PHE A 77 4.72 -12.87 6.47
C PHE A 77 4.61 -11.87 7.63
N PHE A 78 3.94 -10.74 7.43
CA PHE A 78 3.77 -9.75 8.49
C PHE A 78 2.79 -10.20 9.57
N ASN A 79 1.69 -10.85 9.19
CA ASN A 79 0.70 -11.35 10.16
C ASN A 79 1.28 -12.41 11.11
N ASP A 80 2.29 -13.16 10.69
CA ASP A 80 2.96 -14.18 11.50
C ASP A 80 4.10 -13.59 12.36
N ASN A 81 4.64 -12.41 12.00
CA ASN A 81 5.80 -11.80 12.67
C ASN A 81 5.49 -10.53 13.46
N GLU A 82 4.34 -9.88 13.24
CA GLU A 82 3.94 -8.65 13.90
C GLU A 82 2.60 -8.83 14.61
N SER A 83 2.50 -8.30 15.84
CA SER A 83 1.25 -8.39 16.62
C SER A 83 0.17 -7.44 16.12
N GLU A 84 0.57 -6.24 15.72
CA GLU A 84 -0.28 -5.18 15.21
C GLU A 84 0.50 -4.37 14.16
N PHE A 85 -0.10 -4.08 13.01
CA PHE A 85 0.55 -3.36 11.91
C PHE A 85 -0.46 -2.79 10.92
N ILE A 86 0.00 -1.90 10.05
CA ILE A 86 -0.69 -1.52 8.83
C ILE A 86 0.13 -2.07 7.66
N TYR A 87 -0.46 -2.93 6.86
CA TYR A 87 0.16 -3.48 5.67
C TYR A 87 -0.36 -2.77 4.42
N VAL A 88 0.54 -2.15 3.67
CA VAL A 88 0.25 -1.54 2.38
C VAL A 88 0.32 -2.62 1.32
N ASP A 89 -0.85 -3.11 0.88
CA ASP A 89 -0.96 -4.13 -0.16
C ASP A 89 -0.72 -3.54 -1.55
N ARG A 90 -1.29 -2.38 -1.80
CA ARG A 90 -1.10 -1.71 -3.08
C ARG A 90 -1.15 -0.19 -2.98
N ILE A 91 -0.26 0.42 -3.73
CA ILE A 91 -0.24 1.84 -3.99
C ILE A 91 0.05 2.04 -5.48
N ALA A 92 -0.83 2.72 -6.18
CA ALA A 92 -0.66 3.05 -7.59
C ALA A 92 -0.74 4.55 -7.81
N ILE A 93 0.09 5.04 -8.71
CA ILE A 93 0.04 6.41 -9.23
C ILE A 93 -0.02 6.33 -10.74
N LYS A 94 -0.91 7.12 -11.34
CA LYS A 94 -1.04 7.21 -12.78
C LYS A 94 0.29 7.62 -13.42
N GLN A 95 0.69 6.95 -14.51
CA GLN A 95 2.01 7.08 -15.13
C GLN A 95 2.44 8.54 -15.37
N ASN A 96 1.55 9.36 -15.92
CA ASN A 96 1.82 10.78 -16.19
C ASN A 96 1.91 11.65 -14.92
N ASN A 97 1.68 11.08 -13.76
CA ASN A 97 1.69 11.73 -12.44
C ASN A 97 2.79 11.22 -11.51
N ILE A 98 3.61 10.29 -11.96
CA ILE A 98 4.79 9.81 -11.24
C ILE A 98 5.78 10.95 -11.03
N ASN A 99 6.54 10.92 -9.94
CA ASN A 99 7.51 11.96 -9.53
C ASN A 99 6.90 13.34 -9.19
N LYS A 100 5.58 13.45 -9.05
CA LYS A 100 4.89 14.68 -8.59
C LYS A 100 4.56 14.67 -7.09
N GLY A 101 5.16 13.77 -6.31
CA GLY A 101 4.97 13.68 -4.87
C GLY A 101 3.62 13.08 -4.43
N LEU A 102 2.85 12.46 -5.34
CA LEU A 102 1.52 11.93 -5.01
C LEU A 102 1.59 10.72 -4.09
N GLY A 103 2.55 9.82 -4.30
CA GLY A 103 2.81 8.71 -3.38
C GLY A 103 3.11 9.21 -1.97
N SER A 104 3.96 10.23 -1.84
CA SER A 104 4.26 10.86 -0.54
C SER A 104 3.00 11.41 0.12
N ARG A 105 2.08 12.02 -0.63
CA ARG A 105 0.82 12.55 -0.06
C ARG A 105 -0.12 11.45 0.45
N LEU A 106 -0.19 10.30 -0.21
CA LEU A 106 -0.93 9.13 0.30
C LEU A 106 -0.27 8.61 1.57
N TYR A 107 1.04 8.46 1.56
CA TYR A 107 1.80 8.03 2.73
C TYR A 107 1.72 9.04 3.89
N ASP A 108 1.67 10.35 3.66
CA ASP A 108 1.50 11.35 4.72
C ASP A 108 0.16 11.17 5.47
N LYS A 109 -0.91 10.78 4.75
CA LYS A 109 -2.17 10.40 5.39
C LYS A 109 -2.04 9.11 6.21
N LEU A 110 -1.37 8.11 5.63
CA LEU A 110 -1.13 6.84 6.30
C LEU A 110 -0.23 7.00 7.54
N TYR A 111 0.82 7.81 7.47
CA TYR A 111 1.69 8.11 8.63
C TYR A 111 0.93 8.77 9.79
N LYS A 112 0.00 9.69 9.48
CA LYS A 112 -0.86 10.29 10.52
C LYS A 112 -1.71 9.25 11.21
N LEU A 113 -2.32 8.33 10.44
CA LEU A 113 -3.13 7.24 10.98
C LEU A 113 -2.27 6.27 11.80
N ALA A 114 -1.13 5.84 11.27
CA ALA A 114 -0.20 4.94 11.94
C ALA A 114 0.29 5.52 13.27
N ARG A 115 0.64 6.80 13.29
CA ARG A 115 1.06 7.51 14.51
C ARG A 115 -0.04 7.57 15.56
N LEU A 116 -1.27 7.89 15.16
CA LEU A 116 -2.42 7.93 16.08
C LEU A 116 -2.71 6.57 16.71
N LYS A 117 -2.52 5.50 15.95
CA LYS A 117 -2.74 4.12 16.40
C LYS A 117 -1.47 3.47 16.99
N GLN A 118 -0.31 4.13 16.93
CA GLN A 118 1.01 3.61 17.33
C GLN A 118 1.39 2.30 16.61
N LEU A 119 1.17 2.24 15.30
CA LEU A 119 1.34 1.05 14.49
C LEU A 119 2.54 1.19 13.54
N PRO A 120 3.34 0.13 13.35
CA PRO A 120 4.29 0.07 12.26
C PRO A 120 3.57 -0.02 10.91
N ILE A 121 4.23 0.47 9.87
CA ILE A 121 3.77 0.31 8.49
C ILE A 121 4.66 -0.70 7.80
N CYS A 122 4.04 -1.68 7.18
CA CYS A 122 4.67 -2.80 6.49
C CYS A 122 4.27 -2.82 5.01
N CYS A 123 5.16 -3.26 4.15
CA CYS A 123 4.88 -3.50 2.73
C CYS A 123 5.93 -4.45 2.14
N GLU A 124 5.71 -4.94 0.93
CA GLU A 124 6.76 -5.54 0.12
C GLU A 124 7.03 -4.70 -1.12
N VAL A 125 8.21 -4.88 -1.68
CA VAL A 125 8.63 -4.26 -2.94
C VAL A 125 9.38 -5.29 -3.77
N ASN A 126 9.05 -5.39 -5.07
CA ASN A 126 9.72 -6.30 -5.98
C ASN A 126 11.20 -5.94 -6.14
N THR A 127 12.05 -6.96 -6.00
CA THR A 127 13.48 -6.92 -6.28
C THR A 127 13.81 -7.59 -7.60
N ILE A 128 12.97 -8.56 -8.05
CA ILE A 128 13.03 -9.20 -9.37
C ILE A 128 11.58 -9.38 -9.88
N PRO A 129 11.19 -8.73 -11.01
CA PRO A 129 11.86 -7.61 -11.65
C PRO A 129 11.95 -6.40 -10.71
N ILE A 130 13.04 -5.66 -10.78
CA ILE A 130 13.31 -4.60 -9.80
C ILE A 130 12.37 -3.41 -9.93
N ASN A 131 11.74 -3.01 -8.82
CA ASN A 131 10.98 -1.76 -8.69
C ASN A 131 11.84 -0.69 -7.99
N GLN A 132 12.82 -0.16 -8.71
CA GLN A 132 13.79 0.78 -8.15
C GLN A 132 13.15 2.06 -7.61
N ILE A 133 12.07 2.54 -8.25
CA ILE A 133 11.35 3.75 -7.80
C ILE A 133 10.76 3.53 -6.42
N SER A 134 10.10 2.38 -6.22
CA SER A 134 9.49 2.03 -4.94
C SER A 134 10.55 1.78 -3.86
N LEU A 135 11.62 1.06 -4.18
CA LEU A 135 12.74 0.82 -3.25
C LEU A 135 13.34 2.15 -2.76
N ASN A 136 13.68 3.03 -3.69
CA ASN A 136 14.25 4.35 -3.35
C ASN A 136 13.29 5.18 -2.49
N PHE A 137 12.00 5.16 -2.81
CA PHE A 137 10.98 5.85 -2.04
C PHE A 137 10.93 5.35 -0.59
N HIS A 138 10.83 4.04 -0.40
CA HIS A 138 10.70 3.45 0.93
C HIS A 138 11.97 3.63 1.78
N TYR A 139 13.15 3.37 1.23
CA TYR A 139 14.41 3.58 1.97
C TYR A 139 14.64 5.05 2.33
N LYS A 140 14.34 5.99 1.43
CA LYS A 140 14.39 7.43 1.73
C LYS A 140 13.43 7.82 2.86
N ASN A 141 12.32 7.11 3.00
CA ASN A 141 11.32 7.34 4.06
C ASN A 141 11.57 6.49 5.31
N ASN A 142 12.80 5.97 5.50
CA ASN A 142 13.25 5.21 6.67
C ASN A 142 12.55 3.86 6.88
N PHE A 143 12.04 3.24 5.82
CA PHE A 143 11.72 1.83 5.87
C PHE A 143 12.99 1.00 5.94
N LYS A 144 12.95 -0.10 6.68
CA LYS A 144 14.06 -1.05 6.83
C LYS A 144 13.63 -2.42 6.30
N SER A 145 14.56 -3.14 5.67
CA SER A 145 14.34 -4.54 5.32
C SER A 145 14.21 -5.39 6.59
N VAL A 146 13.18 -6.24 6.61
CA VAL A 146 12.91 -7.20 7.68
C VAL A 146 12.84 -8.64 7.16
N GLY A 147 13.02 -8.85 5.88
CA GLY A 147 13.05 -10.16 5.23
C GLY A 147 13.01 -10.05 3.72
N GLU A 148 13.17 -11.19 3.07
CA GLU A 148 13.12 -11.33 1.61
C GLU A 148 12.45 -12.66 1.28
N TYR A 149 11.84 -12.74 0.10
CA TYR A 149 11.27 -13.99 -0.38
C TYR A 149 11.38 -14.10 -1.90
N ASP A 150 11.80 -15.28 -2.37
CA ASP A 150 11.89 -15.63 -3.78
C ASP A 150 10.71 -16.53 -4.13
N PHE A 151 9.80 -16.01 -4.96
CA PHE A 151 8.75 -16.79 -5.62
C PHE A 151 9.29 -17.39 -6.92
N ASP A 152 8.53 -18.26 -7.56
CA ASP A 152 8.95 -18.90 -8.81
C ASP A 152 9.16 -17.91 -9.97
N ASP A 153 8.42 -16.81 -9.97
CA ASP A 153 8.35 -15.82 -11.06
C ASP A 153 8.83 -14.41 -10.67
N HIS A 154 9.03 -14.14 -9.38
CA HIS A 154 9.47 -12.84 -8.87
C HIS A 154 10.10 -12.94 -7.49
N SER A 155 10.81 -11.89 -7.07
CA SER A 155 11.36 -11.79 -5.71
C SER A 155 10.94 -10.48 -5.07
N VAL A 156 10.80 -10.48 -3.75
CA VAL A 156 10.39 -9.31 -2.97
C VAL A 156 11.30 -9.10 -1.76
N VAL A 157 11.42 -7.84 -1.34
CA VAL A 157 11.93 -7.47 -0.02
C VAL A 157 10.76 -7.01 0.85
N TYR A 158 10.70 -7.51 2.07
CA TYR A 158 9.76 -7.06 3.10
C TYR A 158 10.32 -5.86 3.84
N LEU A 159 9.55 -4.79 3.86
CA LEU A 159 9.96 -3.51 4.42
C LEU A 159 9.04 -3.12 5.58
N LYS A 160 9.63 -2.62 6.66
CA LYS A 160 8.91 -2.11 7.83
C LYS A 160 9.41 -0.72 8.23
N LYS A 161 8.48 0.16 8.57
CA LYS A 161 8.75 1.44 9.20
C LYS A 161 8.09 1.48 10.57
N GLU A 162 8.89 1.61 11.60
CA GLU A 162 8.41 1.85 12.97
C GLU A 162 8.28 3.36 13.22
N ASP A 163 7.26 3.76 13.97
CA ASP A 163 7.17 5.13 14.45
C ASP A 163 8.03 5.27 15.73
N HIS A 164 9.22 5.85 15.58
CA HIS A 164 10.21 5.96 16.65
C HIS A 164 9.84 6.93 17.79
N TYR A 165 8.60 7.33 17.95
CA TYR A 165 8.23 8.25 19.02
C TYR A 165 8.11 7.60 20.42
N LEU A 166 8.24 6.27 20.53
CA LEU A 166 8.14 5.57 21.82
C LEU A 166 9.41 5.64 22.70
N ASN A 167 10.56 6.15 22.22
CA ASN A 167 11.83 6.09 22.96
C ASN A 167 12.26 7.39 23.66
N LYS A 168 11.38 8.39 23.82
CA LYS A 168 11.74 9.63 24.55
C LYS A 168 11.10 9.79 25.94
N GLN A 169 10.41 8.79 26.45
CA GLN A 169 9.83 8.85 27.82
C GLN A 169 10.36 7.78 28.77
N GLN A 170 11.49 7.13 28.44
CA GLN A 170 12.22 6.27 29.40
C GLN A 170 13.70 6.68 29.47
N LEU A 171 13.96 7.88 29.94
CA LEU A 171 15.21 8.32 30.51
C LEU A 171 14.92 9.35 31.61
#